data_68bbefa5901c5ab037c28174dafdb683
#
_entry.id   68bbefa5901c5ab037c28174dafdb683
#
_cell.length_a   1.000
_cell.length_b   1.000
_cell.length_c   1.000
_cell.angle_alpha   90.00
_cell.angle_beta   90.00
_cell.angle_gamma   90.00
#
_symmetry.space_group_name_H-M   'P 1'
#
loop_
_entity.id
_entity.type
_entity.pdbx_description
1 polymer ?
#
loop_
_entity_poly.entity_id
_entity_poly.type
_entity_poly.pdbx_seq_one_letter_code
_entity_poly.pdbx_strand_id
1 'polypeptide(L)'
;MPAKTAMADSSARLELANGKILELVGPADISAEITDAIVNAANSSLLGGGGVDGAIHRAGGPAILAECRQIVAKMGRLPAGRAVITTGGQLVAKHVIHTVGPIYQDGHHGEAEILARCHRECILLADTHALTSLSFPAISTGAYGYPVSEAASVAVSSTLDALASARHVTKCRFVLFDLATLRAYERAAEKLHRSNTPSPF
;
A
#
# COMPACT_ATOMS: atom_id res chain seq x y z
N MET A 1 8.33 29.66 6.32
CA MET A 1 7.67 28.95 5.22
C MET A 1 8.25 27.56 5.18
N PRO A 2 7.52 26.50 5.50
CA PRO A 2 8.03 25.13 5.32
C PRO A 2 8.18 24.89 3.81
N ALA A 3 9.33 24.41 3.39
CA ALA A 3 9.58 24.01 2.01
C ALA A 3 8.52 22.97 1.59
N LYS A 4 7.83 23.21 0.48
CA LYS A 4 7.04 22.18 -0.20
C LYS A 4 7.98 21.02 -0.46
N THR A 5 7.82 19.92 0.27
CA THR A 5 8.50 18.66 -0.04
C THR A 5 8.06 18.26 -1.43
N ALA A 6 8.97 18.33 -2.40
CA ALA A 6 8.69 17.86 -3.75
C ALA A 6 8.36 16.36 -3.66
N MET A 7 7.32 15.93 -4.37
CA MET A 7 7.06 14.48 -4.53
C MET A 7 8.31 13.84 -5.12
N ALA A 8 8.69 12.69 -4.59
CA ALA A 8 9.73 11.89 -5.22
C ALA A 8 9.29 11.54 -6.64
N ASP A 9 10.18 11.74 -7.62
CA ASP A 9 9.89 11.37 -9.01
C ASP A 9 9.67 9.86 -9.11
N SER A 10 8.70 9.46 -9.95
CA SER A 10 8.45 8.04 -10.19
C SER A 10 9.60 7.43 -10.97
N SER A 11 10.13 6.30 -10.48
CA SER A 11 11.16 5.52 -11.20
C SER A 11 10.57 4.69 -12.34
N ALA A 12 9.29 4.27 -12.18
CA ALA A 12 8.54 3.57 -13.22
C ALA A 12 7.04 3.90 -13.12
N ARG A 13 6.37 3.89 -14.26
CA ARG A 13 4.94 4.17 -14.39
C ARG A 13 4.31 3.16 -15.35
N LEU A 14 3.24 2.52 -14.89
CA LEU A 14 2.39 1.65 -15.71
C LEU A 14 1.04 2.34 -15.89
N GLU A 15 0.58 2.41 -17.13
CA GLU A 15 -0.74 2.94 -17.47
C GLU A 15 -1.62 1.80 -17.99
N LEU A 16 -2.80 1.66 -17.39
CA LEU A 16 -3.79 0.67 -17.79
C LEU A 16 -4.58 1.20 -19.02
N ALA A 17 -5.19 0.30 -19.77
CA ALA A 17 -5.98 0.65 -20.96
C ALA A 17 -7.12 1.65 -20.70
N ASN A 18 -7.60 1.73 -19.47
CA ASN A 18 -8.63 2.69 -19.03
C ASN A 18 -8.05 4.03 -18.50
N GLY A 19 -6.76 4.29 -18.70
CA GLY A 19 -6.08 5.53 -18.30
C GLY A 19 -5.69 5.61 -16.83
N LYS A 20 -5.90 4.54 -16.04
CA LYS A 20 -5.48 4.50 -14.64
C LYS A 20 -3.99 4.20 -14.52
N ILE A 21 -3.39 4.64 -13.42
CA ILE A 21 -1.94 4.71 -13.29
C ILE A 21 -1.46 3.98 -12.03
N LEU A 22 -0.45 3.15 -12.18
CA LEU A 22 0.37 2.64 -11.11
C LEU A 22 1.79 3.22 -11.22
N GLU A 23 2.26 3.89 -10.19
CA GLU A 23 3.62 4.43 -10.10
C GLU A 23 4.45 3.66 -9.08
N LEU A 24 5.74 3.50 -9.36
CA LEU A 24 6.76 3.01 -8.42
C LEU A 24 7.65 4.19 -8.05
N VAL A 25 7.81 4.42 -6.76
CA VAL A 25 8.53 5.60 -6.22
C VAL A 25 9.49 5.15 -5.14
N GLY A 26 10.69 5.67 -5.15
CA GLY A 26 11.66 5.37 -4.10
C GLY A 26 13.12 5.68 -4.50
N PRO A 27 14.03 5.66 -3.52
CA PRO A 27 13.77 5.61 -2.08
C PRO A 27 12.96 6.79 -1.55
N ALA A 28 11.88 6.51 -0.80
CA ALA A 28 10.99 7.58 -0.31
C ALA A 28 10.28 7.19 1.00
N ASP A 29 9.80 8.19 1.74
CA ASP A 29 9.01 8.04 2.95
C ASP A 29 7.51 8.23 2.64
N ILE A 30 6.72 7.20 2.84
CA ILE A 30 5.28 7.21 2.58
C ILE A 30 4.53 8.25 3.46
N SER A 31 5.07 8.61 4.63
CA SER A 31 4.45 9.61 5.50
C SER A 31 4.48 11.03 4.92
N ALA A 32 5.29 11.27 3.88
CA ALA A 32 5.38 12.54 3.17
C ALA A 32 4.46 12.60 1.92
N GLU A 33 3.74 11.52 1.58
CA GLU A 33 2.90 11.43 0.40
C GLU A 33 1.69 12.38 0.48
N ILE A 34 1.29 12.89 -0.71
CA ILE A 34 0.19 13.84 -0.86
C ILE A 34 -1.04 13.22 -1.55
N THR A 35 -1.11 11.90 -1.63
CA THR A 35 -2.28 11.16 -2.11
C THR A 35 -3.47 11.32 -1.14
N ASP A 36 -4.69 11.03 -1.59
CA ASP A 36 -5.88 11.15 -0.72
C ASP A 36 -5.77 10.24 0.51
N ALA A 37 -5.18 9.06 0.33
CA ALA A 37 -4.86 8.16 1.45
C ALA A 37 -3.49 7.50 1.29
N ILE A 38 -2.86 7.20 2.41
CA ILE A 38 -1.71 6.29 2.49
C ILE A 38 -2.11 4.99 3.17
N VAL A 39 -1.50 3.88 2.75
CA VAL A 39 -1.70 2.57 3.37
C VAL A 39 -0.66 2.34 4.47
N ASN A 40 -1.14 1.89 5.61
CA ASN A 40 -0.32 1.46 6.73
C ASN A 40 -0.27 -0.08 6.79
N ALA A 41 0.93 -0.64 6.77
CA ALA A 41 1.17 -2.06 7.08
C ALA A 41 1.13 -2.24 8.61
N ALA A 42 -0.07 -2.32 9.14
CA ALA A 42 -0.36 -2.40 10.56
C ALA A 42 -0.24 -3.83 11.10
N ASN A 43 -0.12 -3.94 12.40
CA ASN A 43 -0.40 -5.19 13.11
C ASN A 43 -1.90 -5.30 13.47
N SER A 44 -2.35 -6.49 13.83
CA SER A 44 -3.77 -6.77 14.10
C SER A 44 -4.36 -6.01 15.29
N SER A 45 -3.52 -5.44 16.18
CA SER A 45 -4.02 -4.63 17.30
C SER A 45 -4.34 -3.18 16.92
N LEU A 46 -3.81 -2.69 15.78
CA LEU A 46 -3.90 -1.30 15.31
C LEU A 46 -3.35 -0.25 16.32
N LEU A 47 -2.56 -0.69 17.30
CA LEU A 47 -2.07 0.20 18.36
C LEU A 47 -0.69 0.81 18.08
N GLY A 48 -0.27 0.77 16.83
CA GLY A 48 1.05 1.20 16.42
C GLY A 48 2.10 0.09 16.58
N GLY A 49 3.29 0.36 16.10
CA GLY A 49 4.41 -0.60 16.13
C GLY A 49 5.71 0.01 15.65
N GLY A 50 6.57 -0.80 15.06
CA GLY A 50 7.82 -0.39 14.43
C GLY A 50 7.69 -0.15 12.92
N GLY A 51 8.80 0.15 12.25
CA GLY A 51 8.85 0.33 10.80
C GLY A 51 7.91 1.42 10.29
N VAL A 52 7.24 1.14 9.16
CA VAL A 52 6.31 2.08 8.53
C VAL A 52 5.12 2.42 9.42
N ASP A 53 4.59 1.46 10.19
CA ASP A 53 3.49 1.69 11.13
C ASP A 53 3.86 2.76 12.17
N GLY A 54 5.04 2.62 12.79
CA GLY A 54 5.55 3.62 13.74
C GLY A 54 5.82 4.98 13.09
N ALA A 55 6.32 5.02 11.85
CA ALA A 55 6.57 6.27 11.13
C ALA A 55 5.27 7.03 10.86
N ILE A 56 4.24 6.34 10.36
CA ILE A 56 2.92 6.92 10.08
C ILE A 56 2.26 7.45 11.37
N HIS A 57 2.26 6.67 12.45
CA HIS A 57 1.69 7.11 13.72
C HIS A 57 2.43 8.33 14.31
N ARG A 58 3.77 8.38 14.22
CA ARG A 58 4.55 9.55 14.68
C ARG A 58 4.24 10.81 13.85
N ALA A 59 4.21 10.67 12.52
CA ALA A 59 3.96 11.79 11.62
C ALA A 59 2.51 12.29 11.69
N GLY A 60 1.54 11.36 11.79
CA GLY A 60 0.11 11.69 11.81
C GLY A 60 -0.43 12.11 13.19
N GLY A 61 0.36 11.89 14.24
CA GLY A 61 0.00 12.31 15.60
C GLY A 61 -1.11 11.47 16.25
N PRO A 62 -1.64 11.91 17.40
CA PRO A 62 -2.46 11.08 18.27
C PRO A 62 -3.87 10.76 17.71
N ALA A 63 -4.36 11.52 16.75
CA ALA A 63 -5.72 11.32 16.21
C ALA A 63 -5.88 9.96 15.52
N ILE A 64 -4.86 9.51 14.78
CA ILE A 64 -4.87 8.19 14.13
C ILE A 64 -5.04 7.08 15.17
N LEU A 65 -4.23 7.10 16.24
CA LEU A 65 -4.29 6.11 17.30
C LEU A 65 -5.63 6.14 18.06
N ALA A 66 -6.21 7.32 18.24
CA ALA A 66 -7.51 7.47 18.90
C ALA A 66 -8.61 6.77 18.09
N GLU A 67 -8.66 6.97 16.77
CA GLU A 67 -9.62 6.28 15.90
C GLU A 67 -9.34 4.77 15.82
N CYS A 68 -8.09 4.34 15.72
CA CYS A 68 -7.72 2.92 15.77
C CYS A 68 -8.26 2.24 17.05
N ARG A 69 -8.14 2.88 18.22
CA ARG A 69 -8.70 2.36 19.48
C ARG A 69 -10.21 2.22 19.44
N GLN A 70 -10.92 3.18 18.83
CA GLN A 70 -12.37 3.10 18.68
C GLN A 70 -12.78 1.95 17.75
N ILE A 71 -12.04 1.73 16.65
CA ILE A 71 -12.26 0.63 15.73
C ILE A 71 -12.07 -0.71 16.46
N VAL A 72 -10.94 -0.87 17.16
CA VAL A 72 -10.64 -2.11 17.91
C VAL A 72 -11.65 -2.37 19.02
N ALA A 73 -12.12 -1.32 19.72
CA ALA A 73 -13.15 -1.46 20.74
C ALA A 73 -14.49 -1.98 20.19
N LYS A 74 -14.82 -1.67 18.93
CA LYS A 74 -16.07 -2.09 18.28
C LYS A 74 -15.98 -3.47 17.62
N MET A 75 -14.86 -3.78 16.93
CA MET A 75 -14.77 -4.98 16.08
C MET A 75 -13.70 -5.98 16.56
N GLY A 76 -12.92 -5.67 17.58
CA GLY A 76 -11.80 -6.48 18.00
C GLY A 76 -10.56 -6.28 17.13
N ARG A 77 -9.67 -7.28 17.12
CA ARG A 77 -8.43 -7.25 16.33
C ARG A 77 -8.74 -7.33 14.84
N LEU A 78 -8.04 -6.55 14.04
CA LEU A 78 -8.17 -6.61 12.57
C LEU A 78 -7.53 -7.90 12.03
N PRO A 79 -8.28 -8.78 11.34
CA PRO A 79 -7.72 -9.99 10.76
C PRO A 79 -6.78 -9.69 9.59
N ALA A 80 -5.81 -10.60 9.33
CA ALA A 80 -4.95 -10.52 8.17
C ALA A 80 -5.75 -10.51 6.85
N GLY A 81 -5.33 -9.68 5.91
CA GLY A 81 -6.00 -9.47 4.63
C GLY A 81 -7.22 -8.53 4.69
N ARG A 82 -7.53 -7.93 5.85
CA ARG A 82 -8.62 -6.94 5.99
C ARG A 82 -8.05 -5.53 6.11
N ALA A 83 -8.91 -4.54 5.85
CA ALA A 83 -8.53 -3.13 5.94
C ALA A 83 -9.58 -2.29 6.68
N VAL A 84 -9.13 -1.21 7.31
CA VAL A 84 -9.97 -0.18 7.94
C VAL A 84 -9.38 1.20 7.62
N ILE A 85 -10.20 2.24 7.68
CA ILE A 85 -9.79 3.61 7.37
C ILE A 85 -9.91 4.51 8.60
N THR A 86 -8.96 5.42 8.75
CA THR A 86 -8.95 6.48 9.77
C THR A 86 -8.64 7.84 9.14
N THR A 87 -8.73 8.91 9.93
CA THR A 87 -8.13 10.21 9.58
C THR A 87 -6.63 10.08 9.33
N GLY A 88 -6.09 10.97 8.49
CA GLY A 88 -4.64 11.17 8.34
C GLY A 88 -4.00 11.97 9.49
N GLY A 89 -4.82 12.57 10.35
CA GLY A 89 -4.33 13.40 11.44
C GLY A 89 -3.51 14.60 10.95
N GLN A 90 -2.22 14.63 11.30
CA GLN A 90 -1.28 15.69 10.89
C GLN A 90 -0.54 15.39 9.57
N LEU A 91 -0.80 14.24 8.92
CA LEU A 91 -0.26 13.91 7.60
C LEU A 91 -0.83 14.84 6.53
N VAL A 92 -0.14 14.94 5.39
CA VAL A 92 -0.68 15.62 4.20
C VAL A 92 -1.81 14.80 3.59
N ALA A 93 -1.69 13.48 3.56
CA ALA A 93 -2.75 12.56 3.18
C ALA A 93 -3.94 12.68 4.16
N LYS A 94 -5.16 12.80 3.61
CA LYS A 94 -6.38 13.00 4.42
C LYS A 94 -6.75 11.78 5.23
N HIS A 95 -6.36 10.58 4.76
CA HIS A 95 -6.73 9.30 5.36
C HIS A 95 -5.54 8.36 5.48
N VAL A 96 -5.63 7.44 6.45
CA VAL A 96 -4.78 6.26 6.52
C VAL A 96 -5.66 5.03 6.41
N ILE A 97 -5.32 4.14 5.48
CA ILE A 97 -5.96 2.83 5.37
C ILE A 97 -5.01 1.81 6.00
N HIS A 98 -5.43 1.24 7.12
CA HIS A 98 -4.65 0.24 7.86
C HIS A 98 -5.02 -1.15 7.36
N THR A 99 -4.05 -1.94 6.95
CA THR A 99 -4.22 -3.35 6.58
C THR A 99 -3.21 -4.22 7.28
N VAL A 100 -3.59 -5.46 7.57
CA VAL A 100 -2.71 -6.44 8.24
C VAL A 100 -2.26 -7.46 7.21
N GLY A 101 -0.99 -7.41 6.86
CA GLY A 101 -0.38 -8.39 5.97
C GLY A 101 -0.16 -9.75 6.64
N PRO A 102 0.15 -10.80 5.87
CA PRO A 102 0.52 -12.10 6.41
C PRO A 102 1.90 -12.08 7.07
N ILE A 103 2.06 -12.87 8.13
CA ILE A 103 3.39 -13.30 8.61
C ILE A 103 3.82 -14.43 7.69
N TYR A 104 4.96 -14.25 7.01
CA TYR A 104 5.46 -15.24 6.07
C TYR A 104 6.08 -16.42 6.83
N GLN A 105 5.76 -17.62 6.41
CA GLN A 105 6.35 -18.87 6.92
C GLN A 105 7.19 -19.52 5.82
N ASP A 106 6.57 -20.07 4.79
CA ASP A 106 7.23 -20.76 3.69
C ASP A 106 6.54 -20.59 2.33
N GLY A 107 5.47 -19.77 2.27
CA GLY A 107 4.68 -19.53 1.06
C GLY A 107 3.58 -20.55 0.78
N HIS A 108 3.39 -21.54 1.65
CA HIS A 108 2.40 -22.62 1.48
C HIS A 108 1.17 -22.50 2.39
N HIS A 109 1.07 -21.44 3.19
CA HIS A 109 -0.02 -21.20 4.14
C HIS A 109 -1.02 -20.12 3.65
N GLY A 110 -1.08 -19.89 2.33
CA GLY A 110 -1.99 -18.90 1.74
C GLY A 110 -1.53 -17.46 1.87
N GLU A 111 -0.25 -17.23 2.18
CA GLU A 111 0.31 -15.90 2.41
C GLU A 111 0.16 -15.01 1.17
N ALA A 112 0.35 -15.57 -0.03
CA ALA A 112 0.19 -14.82 -1.28
C ALA A 112 -1.24 -14.29 -1.46
N GLU A 113 -2.25 -15.12 -1.17
CA GLU A 113 -3.65 -14.72 -1.26
C GLU A 113 -4.03 -13.69 -0.19
N ILE A 114 -3.50 -13.82 1.04
CA ILE A 114 -3.71 -12.85 2.11
C ILE A 114 -3.08 -11.51 1.71
N LEU A 115 -1.86 -11.51 1.17
CA LEU A 115 -1.18 -10.30 0.72
C LEU A 115 -1.92 -9.65 -0.45
N ALA A 116 -2.35 -10.42 -1.44
CA ALA A 116 -3.17 -9.92 -2.55
C ALA A 116 -4.47 -9.29 -2.05
N ARG A 117 -5.12 -9.92 -1.07
CA ARG A 117 -6.35 -9.39 -0.46
C ARG A 117 -6.10 -8.07 0.27
N CYS A 118 -4.95 -7.86 0.91
CA CYS A 118 -4.60 -6.56 1.50
C CYS A 118 -4.70 -5.43 0.47
N HIS A 119 -4.12 -5.61 -0.71
CA HIS A 119 -4.14 -4.59 -1.76
C HIS A 119 -5.55 -4.37 -2.30
N ARG A 120 -6.29 -5.45 -2.58
CA ARG A 120 -7.68 -5.37 -3.04
C ARG A 120 -8.60 -4.67 -2.04
N GLU A 121 -8.54 -5.04 -0.76
CA GLU A 121 -9.35 -4.44 0.30
C GLU A 121 -9.04 -2.95 0.49
N CYS A 122 -7.75 -2.55 0.41
CA CYS A 122 -7.38 -1.15 0.50
C CYS A 122 -7.94 -0.33 -0.67
N ILE A 123 -7.85 -0.84 -1.90
CA ILE A 123 -8.40 -0.15 -3.08
C ILE A 123 -9.93 -0.11 -3.01
N LEU A 124 -10.58 -1.19 -2.64
CA LEU A 124 -12.03 -1.25 -2.47
C LEU A 124 -12.52 -0.26 -1.42
N LEU A 125 -11.80 -0.16 -0.30
CA LEU A 125 -12.15 0.76 0.77
C LEU A 125 -11.95 2.23 0.34
N ALA A 126 -10.85 2.54 -0.34
CA ALA A 126 -10.61 3.86 -0.93
C ALA A 126 -11.71 4.22 -1.94
N ASP A 127 -12.07 3.30 -2.82
CA ASP A 127 -13.09 3.47 -3.84
C ASP A 127 -14.48 3.73 -3.22
N THR A 128 -14.83 2.99 -2.15
CA THR A 128 -16.06 3.19 -1.37
C THR A 128 -16.15 4.59 -0.74
N HIS A 129 -14.99 5.17 -0.41
CA HIS A 129 -14.89 6.54 0.11
C HIS A 129 -14.70 7.60 -0.98
N ALA A 130 -14.86 7.23 -2.26
CA ALA A 130 -14.67 8.08 -3.43
C ALA A 130 -13.28 8.77 -3.48
N LEU A 131 -12.25 8.11 -2.94
CA LEU A 131 -10.89 8.59 -3.02
C LEU A 131 -10.33 8.30 -4.43
N THR A 132 -9.44 9.17 -4.91
CA THR A 132 -8.90 9.09 -6.27
C THR A 132 -7.47 8.57 -6.32
N SER A 133 -6.74 8.69 -5.23
CA SER A 133 -5.32 8.34 -5.16
C SER A 133 -4.93 7.65 -3.87
N LEU A 134 -4.03 6.65 -3.98
CA LEU A 134 -3.62 5.80 -2.87
C LEU A 134 -2.13 5.45 -2.96
N SER A 135 -1.40 5.58 -1.84
CA SER A 135 0.01 5.16 -1.75
C SER A 135 0.17 3.95 -0.85
N PHE A 136 0.93 2.96 -1.30
CA PHE A 136 1.21 1.70 -0.60
C PHE A 136 2.67 1.57 -0.19
N PRO A 137 2.99 1.04 1.00
CA PRO A 137 4.32 0.53 1.33
C PRO A 137 4.50 -0.90 0.81
N ALA A 138 5.69 -1.45 0.95
CA ALA A 138 5.94 -2.89 0.75
C ALA A 138 5.40 -3.69 1.95
N ILE A 139 4.14 -4.13 1.87
CA ILE A 139 3.44 -4.84 2.95
C ILE A 139 4.12 -6.17 3.23
N SER A 140 4.27 -6.53 4.52
CA SER A 140 4.85 -7.77 5.06
C SER A 140 6.35 -7.98 4.84
N THR A 141 7.07 -7.12 4.11
CA THR A 141 8.48 -7.36 3.76
C THR A 141 9.47 -6.97 4.87
N GLY A 142 9.00 -6.34 5.94
CA GLY A 142 9.81 -6.01 7.13
C GLY A 142 9.76 -7.14 8.17
N ALA A 143 9.26 -6.83 9.38
CA ALA A 143 9.20 -7.77 10.51
C ALA A 143 8.40 -9.06 10.22
N TYR A 144 7.51 -9.06 9.24
CA TYR A 144 6.74 -10.25 8.84
C TYR A 144 7.47 -11.16 7.85
N GLY A 145 8.68 -10.81 7.42
CA GLY A 145 9.64 -11.66 6.74
C GLY A 145 9.26 -12.13 5.34
N TYR A 146 8.27 -11.52 4.69
CA TYR A 146 7.89 -11.91 3.32
C TYR A 146 9.04 -11.60 2.36
N PRO A 147 9.53 -12.56 1.51
CA PRO A 147 10.56 -12.29 0.53
C PRO A 147 10.15 -11.17 -0.43
N VAL A 148 10.98 -10.14 -0.53
CA VAL A 148 10.62 -8.89 -1.25
C VAL A 148 10.24 -9.14 -2.70
N SER A 149 10.94 -10.03 -3.42
CA SER A 149 10.65 -10.33 -4.83
C SER A 149 9.30 -11.01 -5.04
N GLU A 150 8.93 -11.91 -4.12
CA GLU A 150 7.64 -12.60 -4.16
C GLU A 150 6.51 -11.64 -3.77
N ALA A 151 6.71 -10.88 -2.70
CA ALA A 151 5.77 -9.85 -2.27
C ALA A 151 5.51 -8.82 -3.38
N ALA A 152 6.56 -8.34 -4.07
CA ALA A 152 6.44 -7.40 -5.17
C ALA A 152 5.58 -7.96 -6.32
N SER A 153 5.78 -9.23 -6.68
CA SER A 153 4.99 -9.88 -7.73
C SER A 153 3.50 -9.92 -7.38
N VAL A 154 3.17 -10.33 -6.15
CA VAL A 154 1.79 -10.36 -5.65
C VAL A 154 1.20 -8.96 -5.56
N ALA A 155 1.96 -8.00 -4.99
CA ALA A 155 1.51 -6.64 -4.78
C ALA A 155 1.18 -5.93 -6.09
N VAL A 156 2.09 -5.97 -7.07
CA VAL A 156 1.90 -5.29 -8.37
C VAL A 156 0.72 -5.90 -9.12
N SER A 157 0.64 -7.24 -9.24
CA SER A 157 -0.45 -7.90 -9.94
C SER A 157 -1.80 -7.58 -9.31
N SER A 158 -1.95 -7.82 -7.99
CA SER A 158 -3.23 -7.61 -7.29
C SER A 158 -3.67 -6.14 -7.27
N THR A 159 -2.72 -5.20 -7.24
CA THR A 159 -3.01 -3.76 -7.32
C THR A 159 -3.50 -3.37 -8.71
N LEU A 160 -2.86 -3.87 -9.79
CA LEU A 160 -3.31 -3.60 -11.16
C LEU A 160 -4.71 -4.14 -11.41
N ASP A 161 -4.99 -5.38 -10.98
CA ASP A 161 -6.31 -6.01 -11.13
C ASP A 161 -7.41 -5.23 -10.39
N ALA A 162 -7.15 -4.86 -9.14
CA ALA A 162 -8.11 -4.08 -8.35
C ALA A 162 -8.29 -2.66 -8.90
N LEU A 163 -7.20 -2.00 -9.32
CA LEU A 163 -7.23 -0.67 -9.91
C LEU A 163 -8.02 -0.66 -11.23
N ALA A 164 -7.87 -1.69 -12.06
CA ALA A 164 -8.63 -1.80 -13.31
C ALA A 164 -10.15 -1.76 -13.07
N SER A 165 -10.64 -2.35 -11.98
CA SER A 165 -12.06 -2.47 -11.64
C SER A 165 -12.60 -1.32 -10.77
N ALA A 166 -11.74 -0.49 -10.15
CA ALA A 166 -12.16 0.61 -9.29
C ALA A 166 -12.98 1.65 -10.07
N ARG A 167 -13.89 2.37 -9.40
CA ARG A 167 -14.71 3.43 -10.03
C ARG A 167 -14.12 4.82 -9.84
N HIS A 168 -13.57 5.10 -8.67
CA HIS A 168 -13.08 6.41 -8.26
C HIS A 168 -11.54 6.45 -8.18
N VAL A 169 -10.92 5.37 -7.70
CA VAL A 169 -9.46 5.29 -7.64
C VAL A 169 -8.89 5.22 -9.06
N THR A 170 -8.11 6.23 -9.41
CA THR A 170 -7.45 6.36 -10.72
C THR A 170 -5.94 6.24 -10.65
N LYS A 171 -5.36 6.39 -9.45
CA LYS A 171 -3.92 6.38 -9.25
C LYS A 171 -3.53 5.62 -8.00
N CYS A 172 -2.65 4.64 -8.16
CA CYS A 172 -1.94 3.99 -7.07
C CYS A 172 -0.43 4.25 -7.18
N ARG A 173 0.25 4.33 -6.04
CA ARG A 173 1.70 4.48 -5.95
C ARG A 173 2.25 3.44 -4.97
N PHE A 174 3.30 2.74 -5.33
CA PHE A 174 4.15 2.04 -4.37
C PHE A 174 5.28 2.98 -3.95
N VAL A 175 5.32 3.32 -2.67
CA VAL A 175 6.34 4.18 -2.07
C VAL A 175 7.30 3.30 -1.29
N LEU A 176 8.48 3.10 -1.84
CA LEU A 176 9.42 2.08 -1.41
C LEU A 176 10.59 2.73 -0.69
N PHE A 177 10.86 2.25 0.53
CA PHE A 177 11.79 2.89 1.46
C PHE A 177 13.24 2.84 1.00
N ASP A 178 13.62 1.76 0.30
CA ASP A 178 15.00 1.54 -0.14
C ASP A 178 15.09 1.11 -1.62
N LEU A 179 16.29 1.26 -2.19
CA LEU A 179 16.56 0.98 -3.59
C LEU A 179 16.43 -0.52 -3.94
N ALA A 180 16.74 -1.42 -3.00
CA ALA A 180 16.64 -2.86 -3.25
C ALA A 180 15.18 -3.29 -3.42
N THR A 181 14.32 -2.78 -2.56
CA THR A 181 12.86 -2.98 -2.63
C THR A 181 12.30 -2.36 -3.92
N LEU A 182 12.69 -1.13 -4.27
CA LEU A 182 12.26 -0.48 -5.51
C LEU A 182 12.59 -1.33 -6.73
N ARG A 183 13.83 -1.80 -6.84
CA ARG A 183 14.25 -2.66 -7.97
C ARG A 183 13.49 -3.99 -8.03
N ALA A 184 13.06 -4.55 -6.91
CA ALA A 184 12.24 -5.75 -6.90
C ALA A 184 10.84 -5.48 -7.48
N TYR A 185 10.24 -4.34 -7.14
CA TYR A 185 8.94 -3.91 -7.69
C TYR A 185 9.03 -3.56 -9.18
N GLU A 186 10.12 -2.92 -9.61
CA GLU A 186 10.38 -2.65 -11.04
C GLU A 186 10.44 -3.94 -11.86
N ARG A 187 11.22 -4.94 -11.40
CA ARG A 187 11.28 -6.25 -12.06
C ARG A 187 9.93 -6.97 -12.11
N ALA A 188 9.13 -6.86 -11.05
CA ALA A 188 7.78 -7.44 -11.02
C ALA A 188 6.87 -6.78 -12.07
N ALA A 189 6.91 -5.45 -12.17
CA ALA A 189 6.16 -4.66 -13.14
C ALA A 189 6.56 -4.99 -14.60
N GLU A 190 7.86 -5.05 -14.87
CA GLU A 190 8.38 -5.41 -16.20
C GLU A 190 7.97 -6.82 -16.64
N LYS A 191 8.00 -7.79 -15.72
CA LYS A 191 7.58 -9.18 -16.01
C LYS A 191 6.11 -9.24 -16.42
N LEU A 192 5.24 -8.52 -15.69
CA LEU A 192 3.81 -8.47 -16.01
C LEU A 192 3.56 -7.76 -17.35
N HIS A 193 4.27 -6.68 -17.63
CA HIS A 193 4.15 -5.98 -18.92
C HIS A 193 4.49 -6.88 -20.10
N ARG A 194 5.58 -7.64 -20.02
CA ARG A 194 5.98 -8.60 -21.06
C ARG A 194 4.98 -9.74 -21.26
N SER A 195 4.35 -10.21 -20.18
CA SER A 195 3.36 -11.30 -20.24
C SER A 195 2.04 -10.86 -20.90
N ASN A 196 1.72 -9.57 -20.86
CA ASN A 196 0.50 -8.98 -21.42
C ASN A 196 0.69 -8.39 -22.84
N THR A 197 1.91 -8.37 -23.37
CA THR A 197 2.17 -7.94 -24.75
C THR A 197 2.05 -9.19 -25.64
N PRO A 198 1.10 -9.23 -26.61
CA PRO A 198 1.02 -10.37 -27.54
C PRO A 198 2.33 -10.53 -28.28
N SER A 199 2.82 -11.78 -28.37
CA SER A 199 3.98 -12.11 -29.20
C SER A 199 3.68 -11.69 -30.65
N PRO A 200 4.59 -11.01 -31.34
CA PRO A 200 4.41 -10.64 -32.74
C PRO A 200 4.68 -11.86 -33.63
N PHE A 201 3.77 -12.88 -33.59
CA PHE A 201 3.73 -13.97 -34.58
C PHE A 201 2.29 -14.39 -34.81
#